data_cf390fe1e58cc913b9ad90d9cfa4f82d
#
_entry.id   cf390fe1e58cc913b9ad90d9cfa4f82d
#
_cell.length_a   1.000
_cell.length_b   1.000
_cell.length_c   1.000
_cell.angle_alpha   90.00
_cell.angle_beta   90.00
_cell.angle_gamma   90.00
#
_symmetry.space_group_name_H-M   'P 1'
#
loop_
_entity.id
_entity.type
_entity.pdbx_description
1 polymer ?
#
loop_
_entity_poly.entity_id
_entity_poly.type
_entity_poly.pdbx_seq_one_letter_code
_entity_poly.pdbx_strand_id
1 'polypeptide(L)'
;IAFFGIIFLVNAVNLTDGLDGLCTGVTFVSMLGYLLAGSLLGFVHVSLLAATTAGACVGFLLWNFYPAKVFMGDTGSMFFGGMVTALAFVMDRPELVLFFGIVYIWDAMTVVIQRIYFKATHGKRIFKMTPIHHAFELRGWKEVKIDGFFALIAAIGVAMGIFYICIA
;
A
#
# COMPACT_ATOMS: atom_id res chain seq x y z
N ILE A 1 2.52 -18.09 11.01
CA ILE A 1 3.11 -17.23 9.95
C ILE A 1 2.09 -16.18 9.50
N ALA A 2 0.85 -16.59 9.11
CA ALA A 2 -0.20 -15.66 8.63
C ALA A 2 -0.49 -14.51 9.62
N PHE A 3 -0.63 -14.80 10.90
CA PHE A 3 -0.88 -13.78 11.94
C PHE A 3 0.16 -12.64 11.93
N PHE A 4 1.43 -12.97 11.88
CA PHE A 4 2.50 -11.96 11.83
C PHE A 4 2.51 -11.20 10.51
N GLY A 5 2.18 -11.86 9.40
CA GLY A 5 2.05 -11.22 8.09
C GLY A 5 0.92 -10.19 8.07
N ILE A 6 -0.23 -10.52 8.66
CA ILE A 6 -1.38 -9.60 8.77
C ILE A 6 -1.01 -8.38 9.60
N ILE A 7 -0.43 -8.57 10.78
CA ILE A 7 0.00 -7.47 11.65
C ILE A 7 1.02 -6.58 10.92
N PHE A 8 2.00 -7.18 10.25
CA PHE A 8 3.01 -6.43 9.49
C PHE A 8 2.36 -5.57 8.40
N LEU A 9 1.45 -6.14 7.61
CA LEU A 9 0.81 -5.43 6.49
C LEU A 9 -0.12 -4.31 6.96
N VAL A 10 -0.93 -4.53 7.98
CA VAL A 10 -1.78 -3.48 8.54
C VAL A 10 -0.94 -2.29 9.01
N ASN A 11 0.17 -2.56 9.70
CA ASN A 11 1.10 -1.51 10.12
C ASN A 11 1.87 -0.91 8.93
N ALA A 12 2.19 -1.69 7.88
CA ALA A 12 2.85 -1.18 6.69
C ALA A 12 1.99 -0.15 5.96
N VAL A 13 0.69 -0.42 5.83
CA VAL A 13 -0.26 0.55 5.24
C VAL A 13 -0.36 1.81 6.11
N ASN A 14 -0.43 1.66 7.43
CA ASN A 14 -0.42 2.79 8.35
C ASN A 14 0.87 3.64 8.24
N LEU A 15 2.04 3.00 8.08
CA LEU A 15 3.31 3.71 7.86
C LEU A 15 3.34 4.47 6.52
N THR A 16 2.58 4.05 5.52
CA THR A 16 2.52 4.72 4.21
C THR A 16 1.61 5.96 4.24
N ASP A 17 0.81 6.15 5.29
CA ASP A 17 -0.04 7.34 5.50
C ASP A 17 0.76 8.54 6.04
N GLY A 18 1.89 8.85 5.40
CA GLY A 18 2.81 9.91 5.83
C GLY A 18 2.79 11.16 4.95
N LEU A 19 2.14 11.14 3.79
CA LEU A 19 1.98 12.25 2.86
C LEU A 19 0.53 12.36 2.39
N ASP A 20 0.12 13.59 2.01
CA ASP A 20 -1.22 13.90 1.53
C ASP A 20 -1.59 13.05 0.31
N GLY A 21 -2.63 12.22 0.42
CA GLY A 21 -3.13 11.39 -0.67
C GLY A 21 -2.36 10.09 -0.95
N LEU A 22 -1.14 9.92 -0.44
CA LEU A 22 -0.27 8.80 -0.77
C LEU A 22 -0.92 7.44 -0.43
N CYS A 23 -1.29 7.23 0.82
CA CYS A 23 -1.90 5.98 1.26
C CYS A 23 -3.22 5.70 0.52
N THR A 24 -4.07 6.72 0.37
CA THR A 24 -5.35 6.61 -0.33
C THR A 24 -5.16 6.27 -1.81
N GLY A 25 -4.23 6.94 -2.49
CA GLY A 25 -3.93 6.72 -3.91
C GLY A 25 -3.38 5.33 -4.19
N VAL A 26 -2.42 4.87 -3.37
CA VAL A 26 -1.87 3.51 -3.46
C VAL A 26 -2.96 2.47 -3.18
N THR A 27 -3.81 2.70 -2.15
CA THR A 27 -4.93 1.80 -1.83
C THR A 27 -5.92 1.72 -2.98
N PHE A 28 -6.26 2.85 -3.61
CA PHE A 28 -7.12 2.86 -4.78
C PHE A 28 -6.59 1.92 -5.88
N VAL A 29 -5.32 2.02 -6.23
CA VAL A 29 -4.69 1.16 -7.25
C VAL A 29 -4.69 -0.31 -6.83
N SER A 30 -4.38 -0.60 -5.56
CA SER A 30 -4.41 -1.96 -5.01
C SER A 30 -5.83 -2.56 -5.09
N MET A 31 -6.86 -1.77 -4.79
CA MET A 31 -8.26 -2.21 -4.88
C MET A 31 -8.69 -2.49 -6.32
N LEU A 32 -8.20 -1.75 -7.31
CA LEU A 32 -8.41 -2.10 -8.72
C LEU A 32 -7.78 -3.46 -9.07
N GLY A 33 -6.61 -3.78 -8.49
CA GLY A 33 -6.00 -5.10 -8.61
C GLY A 33 -6.89 -6.21 -8.06
N TYR A 34 -7.41 -6.05 -6.84
CA TYR A 34 -8.33 -7.01 -6.23
C TYR A 34 -9.66 -7.14 -6.97
N LEU A 35 -10.19 -6.05 -7.50
CA LEU A 35 -11.39 -6.05 -8.35
C LEU A 35 -11.17 -6.92 -9.59
N LEU A 36 -10.06 -6.72 -10.29
CA LEU A 36 -9.72 -7.51 -11.49
C LEU A 36 -9.45 -8.97 -11.13
N ALA A 37 -8.64 -9.23 -10.10
CA ALA A 37 -8.33 -10.58 -9.64
C ALA A 37 -9.59 -11.35 -9.23
N GLY A 38 -10.46 -10.72 -8.44
CA GLY A 38 -11.73 -11.32 -8.02
C GLY A 38 -12.66 -11.62 -9.20
N SER A 39 -12.69 -10.74 -10.20
CA SER A 39 -13.45 -10.96 -11.43
C SER A 39 -12.92 -12.13 -12.27
N LEU A 40 -11.59 -12.22 -12.40
CA LEU A 40 -10.94 -13.31 -13.15
C LEU A 40 -11.10 -14.67 -12.48
N LEU A 41 -11.01 -14.70 -11.16
CA LEU A 41 -11.09 -15.93 -10.36
C LEU A 41 -12.54 -16.29 -9.94
N GLY A 42 -13.56 -15.49 -10.31
CA GLY A 42 -14.96 -15.75 -10.00
C GLY A 42 -15.38 -15.39 -8.57
N PHE A 43 -14.58 -14.64 -7.82
CA PHE A 43 -14.88 -14.18 -6.47
C PHE A 43 -15.67 -12.86 -6.50
N VAL A 44 -16.97 -12.92 -6.85
CA VAL A 44 -17.81 -11.73 -7.01
C VAL A 44 -17.86 -10.86 -5.75
N HIS A 45 -17.89 -11.46 -4.57
CA HIS A 45 -17.90 -10.71 -3.30
C HIS A 45 -16.62 -9.90 -3.09
N VAL A 46 -15.47 -10.45 -3.46
CA VAL A 46 -14.18 -9.74 -3.41
C VAL A 46 -14.19 -8.57 -4.38
N SER A 47 -14.65 -8.80 -5.62
CA SER A 47 -14.75 -7.73 -6.63
C SER A 47 -15.67 -6.60 -6.15
N LEU A 48 -16.81 -6.92 -5.52
CA LEU A 48 -17.74 -5.93 -5.01
C LEU A 48 -17.12 -5.11 -3.86
N LEU A 49 -16.48 -5.78 -2.89
CA LEU A 49 -15.81 -5.11 -1.78
C LEU A 49 -14.64 -4.25 -2.25
N ALA A 50 -13.86 -4.74 -3.20
CA ALA A 50 -12.76 -3.98 -3.78
C ALA A 50 -13.27 -2.75 -4.56
N ALA A 51 -14.34 -2.91 -5.35
CA ALA A 51 -14.96 -1.79 -6.08
C ALA A 51 -15.51 -0.71 -5.14
N THR A 52 -16.21 -1.11 -4.08
CA THR A 52 -16.75 -0.15 -3.10
C THR A 52 -15.66 0.57 -2.33
N THR A 53 -14.59 -0.14 -1.95
CA THR A 53 -13.43 0.47 -1.29
C THR A 53 -12.69 1.41 -2.24
N ALA A 54 -12.51 1.03 -3.52
CA ALA A 54 -11.94 1.91 -4.53
C ALA A 54 -12.77 3.19 -4.72
N GLY A 55 -14.10 3.06 -4.77
CA GLY A 55 -15.01 4.20 -4.82
C GLY A 55 -14.89 5.12 -3.60
N ALA A 56 -14.77 4.54 -2.40
CA ALA A 56 -14.53 5.29 -1.17
C ALA A 56 -13.18 6.04 -1.22
N CYS A 57 -12.11 5.41 -1.74
CA CYS A 57 -10.82 6.07 -1.94
C CYS A 57 -10.93 7.27 -2.86
N VAL A 58 -11.66 7.16 -4.00
CA VAL A 58 -11.87 8.29 -4.91
C VAL A 58 -12.62 9.43 -4.22
N GLY A 59 -13.69 9.12 -3.48
CA GLY A 59 -14.44 10.13 -2.72
C GLY A 59 -13.58 10.80 -1.64
N PHE A 60 -12.75 10.03 -0.95
CA PHE A 60 -11.86 10.56 0.08
C PHE A 60 -10.70 11.39 -0.50
N LEU A 61 -10.13 10.99 -1.66
CA LEU A 61 -9.08 11.75 -2.36
C LEU A 61 -9.49 13.19 -2.70
N LEU A 62 -10.76 13.48 -2.89
CA LEU A 62 -11.24 14.86 -3.10
C LEU A 62 -10.89 15.80 -1.93
N TRP A 63 -10.68 15.23 -0.74
CA TRP A 63 -10.38 15.97 0.48
C TRP A 63 -8.98 15.70 1.02
N ASN A 64 -8.42 14.53 0.71
CA ASN A 64 -7.13 14.06 1.21
C ASN A 64 -5.97 14.29 0.24
N PHE A 65 -6.24 14.65 -1.04
CA PHE A 65 -5.19 14.98 -2.02
C PHE A 65 -4.53 16.31 -1.68
N TYR A 66 -3.25 16.44 -2.02
CA TYR A 66 -2.44 17.61 -1.70
C TYR A 66 -3.00 18.92 -2.30
N PRO A 67 -3.14 20.00 -1.52
CA PRO A 67 -3.00 20.08 -0.06
C PRO A 67 -4.22 19.50 0.65
N ALA A 68 -3.99 18.52 1.54
CA ALA A 68 -5.06 17.81 2.21
C ALA A 68 -5.88 18.71 3.15
N LYS A 69 -7.19 18.53 3.15
CA LYS A 69 -8.15 19.16 4.04
C LYS A 69 -8.62 18.24 5.16
N VAL A 70 -8.49 16.91 4.92
CA VAL A 70 -8.90 15.85 5.86
C VAL A 70 -7.86 14.73 5.82
N PHE A 71 -7.54 14.19 6.98
CA PHE A 71 -6.64 13.05 7.16
C PHE A 71 -7.42 11.84 7.64
N MET A 72 -7.02 10.63 7.18
CA MET A 72 -7.72 9.40 7.56
C MET A 72 -7.35 8.90 8.96
N GLY A 73 -6.15 9.23 9.44
CA GLY A 73 -5.60 8.77 10.71
C GLY A 73 -5.47 7.24 10.78
N ASP A 74 -5.07 6.75 11.95
CA ASP A 74 -4.84 5.32 12.17
C ASP A 74 -6.07 4.47 11.89
N THR A 75 -7.27 4.98 12.17
CA THR A 75 -8.53 4.25 11.92
C THR A 75 -8.70 3.94 10.44
N GLY A 76 -8.44 4.91 9.55
CA GLY A 76 -8.59 4.72 8.11
C GLY A 76 -7.46 3.89 7.51
N SER A 77 -6.22 4.19 7.87
CA SER A 77 -5.06 3.48 7.32
C SER A 77 -4.99 2.03 7.77
N MET A 78 -5.33 1.72 9.04
CA MET A 78 -5.43 0.33 9.51
C MET A 78 -6.61 -0.41 8.87
N PHE A 79 -7.75 0.27 8.63
CA PHE A 79 -8.87 -0.30 7.89
C PHE A 79 -8.43 -0.69 6.48
N PHE A 80 -7.73 0.18 5.75
CA PHE A 80 -7.21 -0.14 4.43
C PHE A 80 -6.21 -1.31 4.46
N GLY A 81 -5.33 -1.34 5.46
CA GLY A 81 -4.41 -2.47 5.69
C GLY A 81 -5.14 -3.79 5.90
N GLY A 82 -6.21 -3.76 6.69
CA GLY A 82 -7.11 -4.89 6.89
C GLY A 82 -7.77 -5.35 5.59
N MET A 83 -8.28 -4.40 4.77
CA MET A 83 -8.90 -4.69 3.47
C MET A 83 -7.92 -5.32 2.49
N VAL A 84 -6.74 -4.72 2.30
CA VAL A 84 -5.68 -5.24 1.41
C VAL A 84 -5.32 -6.69 1.79
N THR A 85 -5.23 -6.97 3.07
CA THR A 85 -4.88 -8.32 3.56
C THR A 85 -6.04 -9.28 3.44
N ALA A 86 -7.22 -8.91 3.92
CA ALA A 86 -8.39 -9.79 3.98
C ALA A 86 -8.84 -10.27 2.59
N LEU A 87 -8.84 -9.39 1.59
CA LEU A 87 -9.27 -9.74 0.23
C LEU A 87 -8.39 -10.84 -0.39
N ALA A 88 -7.08 -10.82 -0.14
CA ALA A 88 -6.17 -11.88 -0.60
C ALA A 88 -6.46 -13.22 0.09
N PHE A 89 -6.69 -13.20 1.41
CA PHE A 89 -7.01 -14.42 2.15
C PHE A 89 -8.38 -15.00 1.79
N VAL A 90 -9.38 -14.16 1.53
CA VAL A 90 -10.71 -14.61 1.09
C VAL A 90 -10.66 -15.31 -0.27
N MET A 91 -9.73 -14.92 -1.14
CA MET A 91 -9.51 -15.58 -2.43
C MET A 91 -8.63 -16.84 -2.33
N ASP A 92 -8.18 -17.22 -1.12
CA ASP A 92 -7.19 -18.27 -0.89
C ASP A 92 -5.89 -18.07 -1.71
N ARG A 93 -5.53 -16.79 -1.91
CA ARG A 93 -4.36 -16.34 -2.68
C ARG A 93 -3.56 -15.29 -1.90
N PRO A 94 -3.05 -15.63 -0.68
CA PRO A 94 -2.34 -14.68 0.17
C PRO A 94 -1.08 -14.10 -0.49
N GLU A 95 -0.50 -14.80 -1.47
CA GLU A 95 0.64 -14.32 -2.24
C GLU A 95 0.35 -13.05 -3.05
N LEU A 96 -0.92 -12.77 -3.38
CA LEU A 96 -1.30 -11.54 -4.10
C LEU A 96 -1.00 -10.28 -3.31
N VAL A 97 -0.90 -10.39 -1.98
CA VAL A 97 -0.47 -9.26 -1.15
C VAL A 97 0.94 -8.78 -1.51
N LEU A 98 1.83 -9.70 -1.93
CA LEU A 98 3.20 -9.33 -2.34
C LEU A 98 3.20 -8.45 -3.59
N PHE A 99 2.21 -8.62 -4.46
CA PHE A 99 2.05 -7.83 -5.69
C PHE A 99 1.23 -6.57 -5.45
N PHE A 100 0.03 -6.70 -4.91
CA PHE A 100 -0.90 -5.58 -4.73
C PHE A 100 -0.53 -4.68 -3.55
N GLY A 101 0.22 -5.22 -2.57
CA GLY A 101 0.76 -4.50 -1.42
C GLY A 101 2.23 -4.12 -1.54
N ILE A 102 2.84 -4.22 -2.73
CA ILE A 102 4.29 -4.04 -2.93
C ILE A 102 4.81 -2.69 -2.39
N VAL A 103 4.04 -1.63 -2.55
CA VAL A 103 4.40 -0.29 -2.07
C VAL A 103 4.48 -0.27 -0.55
N TYR A 104 3.48 -0.80 0.13
CA TYR A 104 3.43 -0.84 1.60
C TYR A 104 4.57 -1.68 2.17
N ILE A 105 4.81 -2.85 1.54
CA ILE A 105 5.91 -3.73 1.94
C ILE A 105 7.25 -3.02 1.76
N TRP A 106 7.46 -2.36 0.61
CA TRP A 106 8.70 -1.62 0.34
C TRP A 106 8.92 -0.50 1.35
N ASP A 107 7.90 0.31 1.60
CA ASP A 107 7.96 1.44 2.53
C ASP A 107 8.29 0.96 3.95
N ALA A 108 7.56 -0.05 4.46
CA ALA A 108 7.80 -0.64 5.76
C ALA A 108 9.17 -1.33 5.88
N MET A 109 9.61 -2.06 4.83
CA MET A 109 10.91 -2.73 4.83
C MET A 109 12.07 -1.75 4.93
N THR A 110 11.95 -0.55 4.36
CA THR A 110 12.99 0.49 4.53
C THR A 110 13.15 0.90 5.99
N VAL A 111 12.05 0.93 6.76
CA VAL A 111 12.10 1.21 8.21
C VAL A 111 12.76 0.07 8.96
N VAL A 112 12.38 -1.18 8.65
CA VAL A 112 12.96 -2.37 9.31
C VAL A 112 14.47 -2.46 9.05
N ILE A 113 14.87 -2.35 7.78
CA ILE A 113 16.28 -2.40 7.37
C ILE A 113 17.08 -1.27 8.06
N GLN A 114 16.53 -0.05 8.05
CA GLN A 114 17.18 1.10 8.70
C GLN A 114 17.39 0.86 10.18
N ARG A 115 16.37 0.35 10.90
CA ARG A 115 16.46 0.09 12.34
C ARG A 115 17.49 -0.99 12.68
N ILE A 116 17.51 -2.07 11.91
CA ILE A 116 18.50 -3.17 12.10
C ILE A 116 19.91 -2.63 11.86
N TYR A 117 20.12 -1.95 10.75
CA TYR A 117 21.44 -1.40 10.39
C TYR A 117 21.92 -0.34 11.39
N PHE A 118 21.03 0.55 11.82
CA PHE A 118 21.34 1.58 12.80
C PHE A 118 21.81 1.00 14.13
N LYS A 119 21.15 -0.07 14.60
CA LYS A 119 21.58 -0.80 15.82
C LYS A 119 22.89 -1.52 15.62
N ALA A 120 23.08 -2.21 14.49
CA ALA A 120 24.28 -2.99 14.20
C ALA A 120 25.53 -2.10 13.99
N THR A 121 25.36 -0.87 13.52
CA THR A 121 26.46 0.05 13.17
C THR A 121 26.64 1.19 14.16
N HIS A 122 26.00 1.11 15.35
CA HIS A 122 26.07 2.14 16.38
C HIS A 122 25.77 3.57 15.89
N GLY A 123 24.69 3.71 15.06
CA GLY A 123 24.17 5.00 14.69
C GLY A 123 24.34 5.42 13.22
N LYS A 124 24.92 4.57 12.36
CA LYS A 124 24.97 4.86 10.91
C LYS A 124 23.62 4.63 10.26
N ARG A 125 23.30 5.42 9.23
CA ARG A 125 22.05 5.33 8.47
C ARG A 125 22.32 4.93 7.02
N ILE A 126 21.49 4.03 6.46
CA ILE A 126 21.48 3.68 5.04
C ILE A 126 20.68 4.72 4.27
N PHE A 127 19.44 4.95 4.73
CA PHE A 127 18.54 5.93 4.13
C PHE A 127 18.62 7.25 4.90
N LYS A 128 18.50 8.38 4.18
CA LYS A 128 18.46 9.71 4.80
C LYS A 128 17.32 9.83 5.80
N MET A 129 16.16 9.28 5.43
CA MET A 129 14.95 9.20 6.25
C MET A 129 14.15 7.96 5.89
N THR A 130 13.38 7.42 6.83
CA THR A 130 12.45 6.32 6.64
C THR A 130 11.13 6.61 7.36
N PRO A 131 9.99 6.21 6.81
CA PRO A 131 9.79 5.45 5.55
C PRO A 131 10.35 6.15 4.30
N ILE A 132 10.51 5.41 3.18
CA ILE A 132 11.28 5.89 2.02
C ILE A 132 10.63 7.08 1.30
N HIS A 133 9.30 7.24 1.37
CA HIS A 133 8.61 8.39 0.79
C HIS A 133 9.15 9.72 1.34
N HIS A 134 9.47 9.82 2.63
CA HIS A 134 10.10 11.00 3.22
C HIS A 134 11.54 11.23 2.72
N ALA A 135 12.26 10.18 2.30
CA ALA A 135 13.57 10.36 1.69
C ALA A 135 13.50 11.03 0.31
N PHE A 136 12.40 10.83 -0.44
CA PHE A 136 12.13 11.54 -1.69
C PHE A 136 11.78 13.01 -1.43
N GLU A 137 10.97 13.28 -0.41
CA GLU A 137 10.63 14.62 0.04
C GLU A 137 11.90 15.42 0.41
N LEU A 138 12.80 14.82 1.21
CA LEU A 138 14.10 15.42 1.55
C LEU A 138 15.03 15.64 0.33
N ARG A 139 14.76 15.00 -0.80
CA ARG A 139 15.46 15.24 -2.08
C ARG A 139 14.81 16.34 -2.91
N GLY A 140 13.77 17.01 -2.38
CA GLY A 140 13.07 18.12 -3.02
C GLY A 140 11.97 17.68 -3.98
N TRP A 141 11.50 16.43 -3.94
CA TRP A 141 10.33 16.04 -4.70
C TRP A 141 9.07 16.63 -4.06
N LYS A 142 8.16 17.13 -4.91
CA LYS A 142 6.84 17.57 -4.45
C LYS A 142 5.98 16.35 -4.12
N GLU A 143 5.11 16.44 -3.14
CA GLU A 143 4.22 15.36 -2.69
C GLU A 143 3.45 14.73 -3.85
N VAL A 144 2.77 15.50 -4.68
CA VAL A 144 2.04 15.02 -5.86
C VAL A 144 2.92 14.16 -6.80
N LYS A 145 4.23 14.48 -6.91
CA LYS A 145 5.16 13.69 -7.72
C LYS A 145 5.48 12.37 -7.04
N ILE A 146 5.59 12.37 -5.71
CA ILE A 146 5.82 11.16 -4.92
C ILE A 146 4.59 10.25 -5.04
N ASP A 147 3.40 10.79 -4.86
CA ASP A 147 2.13 10.05 -4.98
C ASP A 147 1.99 9.38 -6.34
N GLY A 148 2.24 10.14 -7.42
CA GLY A 148 2.20 9.60 -8.79
C GLY A 148 3.24 8.49 -9.02
N PHE A 149 4.44 8.64 -8.47
CA PHE A 149 5.50 7.64 -8.56
C PHE A 149 5.14 6.36 -7.80
N PHE A 150 4.62 6.46 -6.59
CA PHE A 150 4.19 5.32 -5.78
C PHE A 150 2.95 4.65 -6.37
N ALA A 151 2.00 5.42 -6.90
CA ALA A 151 0.84 4.88 -7.62
C ALA A 151 1.27 4.10 -8.88
N LEU A 152 2.30 4.57 -9.59
CA LEU A 152 2.86 3.84 -10.73
C LEU A 152 3.50 2.51 -10.30
N ILE A 153 4.25 2.49 -9.20
CA ILE A 153 4.83 1.24 -8.65
C ILE A 153 3.69 0.28 -8.24
N ALA A 154 2.64 0.78 -7.61
CA ALA A 154 1.47 -0.02 -7.27
C ALA A 154 0.80 -0.60 -8.53
N ALA A 155 0.65 0.20 -9.59
CA ALA A 155 0.08 -0.26 -10.86
C ALA A 155 0.93 -1.35 -11.53
N ILE A 156 2.26 -1.23 -11.48
CA ILE A 156 3.19 -2.27 -11.95
C ILE A 156 3.00 -3.54 -11.11
N GLY A 157 2.91 -3.43 -9.78
CA GLY A 157 2.64 -4.56 -8.90
C GLY A 157 1.30 -5.24 -9.25
N VAL A 158 0.25 -4.45 -9.48
CA VAL A 158 -1.06 -4.98 -9.91
C VAL A 158 -0.94 -5.71 -11.24
N ALA A 159 -0.27 -5.13 -12.23
CA ALA A 159 -0.06 -5.79 -13.53
C ALA A 159 0.69 -7.13 -13.39
N MET A 160 1.73 -7.17 -12.55
CA MET A 160 2.48 -8.39 -12.25
C MET A 160 1.61 -9.45 -11.55
N GLY A 161 0.80 -9.05 -10.58
CA GLY A 161 -0.11 -9.96 -9.88
C GLY A 161 -1.22 -10.51 -10.77
N ILE A 162 -1.79 -9.70 -11.67
CA ILE A 162 -2.76 -10.15 -12.66
C ILE A 162 -2.11 -11.11 -13.67
N PHE A 163 -0.90 -10.78 -14.16
CA PHE A 163 -0.15 -11.67 -15.03
C PHE A 163 0.13 -13.02 -14.35
N TYR A 164 0.53 -12.99 -13.07
CA TYR A 164 0.72 -14.22 -12.28
C TYR A 164 -0.55 -15.07 -12.22
N ILE A 165 -1.73 -14.47 -11.99
CA ILE A 165 -3.02 -15.19 -11.97
C ILE A 165 -3.32 -15.85 -13.32
N CYS A 166 -2.97 -15.18 -14.43
CA CYS A 166 -3.26 -15.69 -15.78
C CYS A 166 -2.39 -16.87 -16.19
N ILE A 167 -1.22 -17.09 -15.54
CA ILE A 167 -0.29 -18.18 -15.88
C ILE A 167 -0.26 -19.31 -14.84
N ALA A 168 -0.82 -19.07 -13.63
CA ALA A 168 -0.85 -20.05 -12.53
C ALA A 168 -2.15 -20.87 -12.54
#